data_f40b6ac36bb6d4264e12b1c5a52eb605
#
_entry.id   f40b6ac36bb6d4264e12b1c5a52eb605
#
_cell.length_a   1.000
_cell.length_b   1.000
_cell.length_c   1.000
_cell.angle_alpha   90.00
_cell.angle_beta   90.00
_cell.angle_gamma   90.00
#
_symmetry.space_group_name_H-M   'P 1'
#
loop_
_entity.id
_entity.type
_entity.pdbx_description
1 polymer ?
#
loop_
_entity_poly.entity_id
_entity_poly.type
_entity_poly.pdbx_seq_one_letter_code
_entity_poly.pdbx_strand_id
1 'polypeptide(L)'
;MEVNILNVSGKETGAKVQLPDSIFAIEPNDHAIYLDVKQFLANQRQGTHKSKQRNEIAGSTRKLYKQKGTGGARAGSVKSPLFNGGGRVFGPQPRDYSFKLNKKLKSLARKSALTYKAQDNSILVLEDFSFDTIKTKTYIKMEADLNVTNDKTLLVLAAAENNNVYLSSRNLKKTKVISVEQLNTYDVLNAGKLLLTTGAVKTLEEAFAK
;
A
#
# COMPACT_ATOMS: atom_id res chain seq x y z
N MET A 1 7.31 26.15 2.06
CA MET A 1 6.29 26.12 3.14
C MET A 1 7.00 25.92 4.48
N GLU A 2 6.70 26.73 5.53
CA GLU A 2 7.33 26.57 6.86
C GLU A 2 6.38 25.80 7.80
N VAL A 3 6.93 24.85 8.55
CA VAL A 3 6.19 24.05 9.53
C VAL A 3 6.95 24.06 10.86
N ASN A 4 6.21 24.21 11.97
CA ASN A 4 6.79 24.16 13.31
C ASN A 4 7.22 22.71 13.65
N ILE A 5 8.36 22.58 14.32
CA ILE A 5 8.84 21.29 14.82
C ILE A 5 8.21 21.01 16.18
N LEU A 6 7.63 19.81 16.31
CA LEU A 6 7.07 19.31 17.56
C LEU A 6 8.03 18.32 18.22
N ASN A 7 8.03 18.28 19.53
CA ASN A 7 8.68 17.19 20.27
C ASN A 7 7.72 15.98 20.41
N VAL A 8 8.22 14.87 20.93
CA VAL A 8 7.45 13.64 21.22
C VAL A 8 6.25 13.86 22.13
N SER A 9 6.26 14.92 22.95
CA SER A 9 5.17 15.32 23.86
C SER A 9 4.17 16.28 23.24
N GLY A 10 4.22 16.52 21.92
CA GLY A 10 3.29 17.40 21.20
C GLY A 10 3.51 18.90 21.41
N LYS A 11 4.59 19.31 22.08
CA LYS A 11 4.92 20.72 22.32
C LYS A 11 5.78 21.26 21.19
N GLU A 12 5.57 22.52 20.80
CA GLU A 12 6.40 23.21 19.84
C GLU A 12 7.79 23.50 20.43
N THR A 13 8.82 23.19 19.67
CA THR A 13 10.23 23.43 20.09
C THR A 13 10.71 24.86 19.77
N GLY A 14 9.88 25.66 19.07
CA GLY A 14 10.23 26.99 18.60
C GLY A 14 11.14 27.00 17.35
N ALA A 15 11.60 25.82 16.91
CA ALA A 15 12.33 25.68 15.65
C ALA A 15 11.36 25.42 14.50
N LYS A 16 11.72 25.87 13.30
CA LYS A 16 10.94 25.67 12.07
C LYS A 16 11.76 24.93 11.03
N VAL A 17 11.10 24.09 10.24
CA VAL A 17 11.69 23.46 9.06
C VAL A 17 11.01 24.02 7.81
N GLN A 18 11.80 24.35 6.82
CA GLN A 18 11.31 24.63 5.47
C GLN A 18 11.11 23.33 4.72
N LEU A 19 9.86 23.04 4.31
CA LEU A 19 9.57 21.97 3.38
C LEU A 19 9.91 22.46 1.96
N PRO A 20 10.73 21.71 1.17
CA PRO A 20 11.16 22.15 -0.16
C PRO A 20 9.97 22.19 -1.13
N ASP A 21 9.79 23.34 -1.79
CA ASP A 21 8.70 23.57 -2.73
C ASP A 21 8.76 22.63 -3.95
N SER A 22 9.97 22.17 -4.32
CA SER A 22 10.16 21.16 -5.38
C SER A 22 9.54 19.79 -5.10
N ILE A 23 9.10 19.53 -3.85
CA ILE A 23 8.50 18.27 -3.41
C ILE A 23 7.07 18.48 -2.93
N PHE A 24 6.81 19.55 -2.15
CA PHE A 24 5.56 19.76 -1.44
C PHE A 24 4.66 20.86 -2.04
N ALA A 25 5.14 21.57 -3.07
CA ALA A 25 4.39 22.65 -3.71
C ALA A 25 4.36 22.55 -5.24
N ILE A 26 4.42 21.35 -5.78
CA ILE A 26 4.28 21.11 -7.23
C ILE A 26 2.82 21.17 -7.66
N GLU A 27 2.56 21.30 -8.95
CA GLU A 27 1.22 21.08 -9.52
C GLU A 27 0.89 19.56 -9.46
N PRO A 28 -0.15 19.15 -8.70
CA PRO A 28 -0.47 17.73 -8.52
C PRO A 28 -0.97 17.10 -9.81
N ASN A 29 -0.54 15.84 -10.08
CA ASN A 29 -0.97 15.05 -11.22
C ASN A 29 -1.75 13.81 -10.77
N ASP A 30 -3.09 13.89 -10.81
CA ASP A 30 -4.00 12.82 -10.37
C ASP A 30 -3.85 11.54 -11.18
N HIS A 31 -3.60 11.66 -12.49
CA HIS A 31 -3.42 10.49 -13.34
C HIS A 31 -2.14 9.72 -12.98
N ALA A 32 -1.06 10.40 -12.65
CA ALA A 32 0.17 9.77 -12.18
C ALA A 32 -0.06 9.04 -10.86
N ILE A 33 -0.79 9.66 -9.92
CA ILE A 33 -1.19 9.05 -8.65
C ILE A 33 -2.02 7.79 -8.89
N TYR A 34 -3.04 7.87 -9.74
CA TYR A 34 -3.88 6.72 -10.08
C TYR A 34 -3.07 5.53 -10.64
N LEU A 35 -2.15 5.79 -11.57
CA LEU A 35 -1.34 4.74 -12.17
C LEU A 35 -0.41 4.07 -11.14
N ASP A 36 0.23 4.85 -10.26
CA ASP A 36 1.14 4.31 -9.24
C ASP A 36 0.40 3.48 -8.19
N VAL A 37 -0.75 3.95 -7.70
CA VAL A 37 -1.61 3.20 -6.80
C VAL A 37 -2.12 1.91 -7.47
N LYS A 38 -2.56 1.99 -8.73
CA LYS A 38 -2.99 0.81 -9.50
C LYS A 38 -1.88 -0.21 -9.63
N GLN A 39 -0.65 0.23 -9.93
CA GLN A 39 0.52 -0.64 -9.99
C GLN A 39 0.80 -1.29 -8.65
N PHE A 40 0.82 -0.51 -7.56
CA PHE A 40 1.09 -1.00 -6.21
C PHE A 40 0.12 -2.11 -5.82
N LEU A 41 -1.18 -1.90 -6.00
CA LEU A 41 -2.22 -2.87 -5.69
C LEU A 41 -2.16 -4.10 -6.60
N ALA A 42 -1.88 -3.93 -7.89
CA ALA A 42 -1.76 -5.04 -8.84
C ALA A 42 -0.56 -5.93 -8.51
N ASN A 43 0.58 -5.36 -8.11
CA ASN A 43 1.78 -6.10 -7.77
C ASN A 43 1.67 -6.90 -6.47
N GLN A 44 0.67 -6.63 -5.62
CA GLN A 44 0.37 -7.42 -4.42
C GLN A 44 -0.40 -8.71 -4.73
N ARG A 45 -0.99 -8.83 -5.94
CA ARG A 45 -1.81 -9.98 -6.32
C ARG A 45 -0.94 -11.13 -6.78
N GLN A 46 -1.10 -12.31 -6.17
CA GLN A 46 -0.41 -13.54 -6.60
C GLN A 46 -1.03 -14.19 -7.85
N GLY A 47 -2.34 -14.03 -8.05
CA GLY A 47 -3.04 -14.53 -9.22
C GLY A 47 -3.09 -16.07 -9.35
N THR A 48 -3.01 -16.81 -8.26
CA THR A 48 -2.94 -18.29 -8.24
C THR A 48 -4.28 -18.99 -8.37
N HIS A 49 -5.38 -18.26 -8.54
CA HIS A 49 -6.72 -18.82 -8.69
C HIS A 49 -6.85 -19.60 -10.00
N LYS A 50 -7.44 -20.80 -9.91
CA LYS A 50 -7.61 -21.70 -11.03
C LYS A 50 -8.94 -22.46 -10.95
N SER A 51 -9.67 -22.58 -12.05
CA SER A 51 -10.79 -23.48 -12.21
C SER A 51 -10.36 -24.72 -12.99
N LYS A 52 -10.82 -25.90 -12.56
CA LYS A 52 -10.52 -27.14 -13.26
C LYS A 52 -11.29 -27.22 -14.57
N GLN A 53 -10.57 -27.49 -15.64
CA GLN A 53 -11.13 -27.74 -16.96
C GLN A 53 -11.59 -29.19 -17.08
N ARG A 54 -12.26 -29.52 -18.19
CA ARG A 54 -12.83 -30.83 -18.46
C ARG A 54 -11.84 -31.99 -18.33
N ASN A 55 -10.59 -31.78 -18.72
CA ASN A 55 -9.52 -32.80 -18.65
C ASN A 55 -8.93 -32.97 -17.24
N GLU A 56 -9.07 -31.96 -16.39
CA GLU A 56 -8.49 -31.91 -15.03
C GLU A 56 -9.42 -32.45 -13.94
N ILE A 57 -10.74 -32.55 -14.25
CA ILE A 57 -11.71 -33.08 -13.29
C ILE A 57 -11.61 -34.60 -13.21
N ALA A 58 -11.67 -35.12 -11.98
CA ALA A 58 -11.79 -36.54 -11.73
C ALA A 58 -13.16 -37.05 -12.25
N GLY A 59 -13.19 -38.19 -12.83
CA GLY A 59 -14.40 -38.82 -13.36
C GLY A 59 -14.14 -39.62 -14.64
N SER A 60 -15.13 -40.44 -15.02
CA SER A 60 -15.05 -41.29 -16.22
C SER A 60 -15.03 -40.43 -17.49
N THR A 61 -14.22 -40.86 -18.45
CA THR A 61 -14.24 -40.32 -19.83
C THR A 61 -15.20 -41.10 -20.74
N ARG A 62 -15.77 -42.20 -20.24
CA ARG A 62 -16.70 -43.03 -20.97
C ARG A 62 -17.93 -42.23 -21.41
N LYS A 63 -18.47 -42.56 -22.60
CA LYS A 63 -19.74 -42.03 -23.08
C LYS A 63 -20.86 -42.48 -22.16
N LEU A 64 -21.72 -41.55 -21.72
CA LEU A 64 -22.79 -41.84 -20.73
C LEU A 64 -23.79 -42.87 -21.21
N TYR A 65 -24.20 -42.81 -22.47
CA TYR A 65 -25.17 -43.73 -23.06
C TYR A 65 -25.00 -43.82 -24.58
N LYS A 66 -25.73 -44.76 -25.21
CA LYS A 66 -25.68 -45.01 -26.66
C LYS A 66 -26.08 -43.77 -27.48
N GLN A 67 -25.54 -43.66 -28.71
CA GLN A 67 -25.75 -42.50 -29.58
C GLN A 67 -27.21 -42.29 -30.00
N LYS A 68 -27.96 -43.37 -30.13
CA LYS A 68 -29.39 -43.39 -30.55
C LYS A 68 -30.19 -44.36 -29.69
N GLY A 69 -31.52 -44.22 -29.68
CA GLY A 69 -32.43 -45.15 -29.01
C GLY A 69 -32.65 -44.87 -27.51
N THR A 70 -32.24 -43.75 -26.96
CA THR A 70 -32.37 -43.39 -25.54
C THR A 70 -33.46 -42.36 -25.28
N GLY A 71 -34.07 -41.77 -26.31
CA GLY A 71 -35.11 -40.74 -26.16
C GLY A 71 -34.63 -39.40 -25.61
N GLY A 72 -33.39 -39.32 -25.13
CA GLY A 72 -32.80 -38.11 -24.54
C GLY A 72 -31.78 -37.39 -25.45
N ALA A 73 -31.29 -36.25 -24.99
CA ALA A 73 -30.27 -35.52 -25.70
C ALA A 73 -28.95 -36.31 -25.76
N ARG A 74 -28.22 -36.19 -26.86
CA ARG A 74 -26.92 -36.86 -27.00
C ARG A 74 -25.91 -36.33 -26.01
N ALA A 75 -25.24 -37.20 -25.26
CA ALA A 75 -24.21 -36.83 -24.30
C ALA A 75 -22.92 -37.62 -24.54
N GLY A 76 -21.83 -36.95 -24.27
CA GLY A 76 -20.49 -37.53 -24.24
C GLY A 76 -20.09 -37.97 -22.82
N SER A 77 -19.01 -37.48 -22.32
CA SER A 77 -18.51 -37.73 -20.96
C SER A 77 -19.25 -36.89 -19.93
N VAL A 78 -19.39 -37.42 -18.72
CA VAL A 78 -19.93 -36.71 -17.55
C VAL A 78 -19.11 -35.45 -17.17
N LYS A 79 -17.86 -35.39 -17.60
CA LYS A 79 -16.95 -34.22 -17.39
C LYS A 79 -17.30 -33.00 -18.25
N SER A 80 -18.29 -33.12 -19.15
CA SER A 80 -18.70 -32.01 -20.02
C SER A 80 -19.17 -30.82 -19.17
N PRO A 81 -18.85 -29.57 -19.55
CA PRO A 81 -19.30 -28.38 -18.85
C PRO A 81 -20.83 -28.19 -18.85
N LEU A 82 -21.55 -28.92 -19.66
CA LEU A 82 -23.04 -28.94 -19.70
C LEU A 82 -23.65 -29.64 -18.48
N PHE A 83 -22.91 -30.48 -17.79
CA PHE A 83 -23.38 -31.24 -16.64
C PHE A 83 -23.00 -30.59 -15.31
N ASN A 84 -23.83 -30.73 -14.30
CA ASN A 84 -23.53 -30.36 -12.94
C ASN A 84 -22.28 -31.14 -12.46
N GLY A 85 -21.29 -30.43 -11.92
CA GLY A 85 -19.99 -31.01 -11.55
C GLY A 85 -19.02 -31.25 -12.71
N GLY A 86 -19.39 -30.86 -13.94
CA GLY A 86 -18.48 -30.85 -15.10
C GLY A 86 -17.41 -29.78 -15.06
N GLY A 87 -16.49 -29.82 -16.02
CA GLY A 87 -15.37 -28.84 -16.14
C GLY A 87 -15.86 -27.43 -16.43
N ARG A 88 -15.15 -26.43 -15.95
CA ARG A 88 -15.43 -25.03 -16.23
C ARG A 88 -14.83 -24.60 -17.55
N VAL A 89 -15.63 -23.99 -18.44
CA VAL A 89 -15.17 -23.35 -19.67
C VAL A 89 -14.87 -21.89 -19.37
N PHE A 90 -13.74 -21.36 -19.87
CA PHE A 90 -13.31 -19.97 -19.64
C PHE A 90 -13.26 -19.56 -18.16
N GLY A 91 -13.03 -20.52 -17.28
CA GLY A 91 -12.79 -20.21 -15.86
C GLY A 91 -11.43 -19.50 -15.64
N PRO A 92 -11.23 -18.94 -14.45
CA PRO A 92 -9.98 -18.27 -14.15
C PRO A 92 -8.80 -19.22 -14.27
N GLN A 93 -7.71 -18.73 -14.85
CA GLN A 93 -6.42 -19.40 -14.93
C GLN A 93 -5.37 -18.56 -14.18
N PRO A 94 -4.35 -19.20 -13.58
CA PRO A 94 -3.27 -18.47 -12.96
C PRO A 94 -2.62 -17.49 -13.95
N ARG A 95 -2.48 -16.24 -13.53
CA ARG A 95 -1.82 -15.20 -14.34
C ARG A 95 -1.10 -14.20 -13.46
N ASP A 96 -0.08 -13.59 -14.00
CA ASP A 96 0.56 -12.44 -13.40
C ASP A 96 -0.26 -11.17 -13.67
N TYR A 97 -0.43 -10.36 -12.63
CA TYR A 97 -1.12 -9.06 -12.70
C TYR A 97 -0.15 -7.89 -12.65
N SER A 98 1.15 -8.18 -12.39
CA SER A 98 2.14 -7.14 -12.21
C SER A 98 2.43 -6.37 -13.50
N PHE A 99 2.71 -5.09 -13.37
CA PHE A 99 3.21 -4.25 -14.45
C PHE A 99 4.19 -3.20 -13.91
N LYS A 100 5.00 -2.65 -14.80
CA LYS A 100 6.03 -1.67 -14.44
C LYS A 100 5.62 -0.26 -14.88
N LEU A 101 6.01 0.74 -14.09
CA LEU A 101 5.92 2.16 -14.43
C LEU A 101 7.32 2.78 -14.45
N ASN A 102 7.47 3.84 -15.22
CA ASN A 102 8.71 4.60 -15.31
C ASN A 102 9.05 5.25 -13.96
N LYS A 103 10.34 5.29 -13.60
CA LYS A 103 10.81 5.89 -12.35
C LYS A 103 10.39 7.35 -12.21
N LYS A 104 10.48 8.14 -13.29
CA LYS A 104 10.07 9.56 -13.30
C LYS A 104 8.58 9.74 -12.98
N LEU A 105 7.69 8.86 -13.51
CA LEU A 105 6.26 8.90 -13.23
C LEU A 105 5.97 8.58 -11.76
N LYS A 106 6.64 7.58 -11.18
CA LYS A 106 6.51 7.24 -9.76
C LYS A 106 6.98 8.37 -8.84
N SER A 107 8.06 9.06 -9.22
CA SER A 107 8.57 10.22 -8.49
C SER A 107 7.54 11.36 -8.52
N LEU A 108 6.97 11.66 -9.70
CA LEU A 108 5.92 12.66 -9.86
C LEU A 108 4.68 12.31 -9.02
N ALA A 109 4.24 11.06 -9.05
CA ALA A 109 3.09 10.59 -8.26
C ALA A 109 3.31 10.79 -6.74
N ARG A 110 4.50 10.43 -6.24
CA ARG A 110 4.84 10.63 -4.82
C ARG A 110 4.86 12.10 -4.43
N LYS A 111 5.51 12.96 -5.23
CA LYS A 111 5.53 14.41 -5.02
C LYS A 111 4.10 14.99 -5.01
N SER A 112 3.25 14.58 -5.97
CA SER A 112 1.85 15.01 -6.04
C SER A 112 1.06 14.62 -4.78
N ALA A 113 1.25 13.39 -4.28
CA ALA A 113 0.59 12.94 -3.06
C ALA A 113 1.07 13.72 -1.81
N LEU A 114 2.36 14.02 -1.72
CA LEU A 114 2.92 14.86 -0.65
C LEU A 114 2.41 16.30 -0.72
N THR A 115 2.26 16.85 -1.93
CA THR A 115 1.68 18.19 -2.13
C THR A 115 0.24 18.26 -1.64
N TYR A 116 -0.59 17.26 -1.92
CA TYR A 116 -1.95 17.22 -1.36
C TYR A 116 -1.95 17.19 0.16
N LYS A 117 -1.06 16.40 0.78
CA LYS A 117 -0.93 16.38 2.25
C LYS A 117 -0.48 17.72 2.83
N ALA A 118 0.35 18.46 2.10
CA ALA A 118 0.78 19.81 2.50
C ALA A 118 -0.39 20.82 2.39
N GLN A 119 -1.17 20.77 1.31
CA GLN A 119 -2.35 21.62 1.10
C GLN A 119 -3.42 21.39 2.17
N ASP A 120 -3.64 20.13 2.57
CA ASP A 120 -4.59 19.73 3.61
C ASP A 120 -4.11 20.03 5.03
N ASN A 121 -2.92 20.61 5.22
CA ASN A 121 -2.28 20.80 6.54
C ASN A 121 -2.24 19.50 7.36
N SER A 122 -1.98 18.41 6.70
CA SER A 122 -1.96 17.05 7.27
C SER A 122 -0.55 16.55 7.57
N ILE A 123 0.46 17.42 7.48
CA ILE A 123 1.86 17.12 7.76
C ILE A 123 2.25 17.69 9.12
N LEU A 124 2.82 16.87 9.97
CA LEU A 124 3.44 17.25 11.24
C LEU A 124 4.92 16.89 11.20
N VAL A 125 5.78 17.79 11.65
CA VAL A 125 7.23 17.56 11.70
C VAL A 125 7.64 17.35 13.15
N LEU A 126 8.34 16.25 13.41
CA LEU A 126 8.85 15.88 14.73
C LEU A 126 10.37 16.01 14.77
N GLU A 127 10.91 16.29 15.96
CA GLU A 127 12.33 16.07 16.21
C GLU A 127 12.71 14.61 15.98
N ASP A 128 13.98 14.36 15.67
CA ASP A 128 14.51 13.01 15.58
C ASP A 128 14.51 12.39 16.99
N PHE A 129 13.90 11.22 17.13
CA PHE A 129 13.77 10.51 18.39
C PHE A 129 14.02 9.02 18.25
N SER A 130 14.37 8.38 19.34
CA SER A 130 14.49 6.92 19.44
C SER A 130 13.81 6.43 20.71
N PHE A 131 13.38 5.17 20.71
CA PHE A 131 12.89 4.52 21.92
C PHE A 131 13.94 3.56 22.49
N ASP A 132 14.26 3.68 23.77
CA ASP A 132 15.19 2.78 24.45
C ASP A 132 14.61 1.37 24.60
N THR A 133 13.30 1.27 24.80
CA THR A 133 12.58 0.01 25.01
C THR A 133 11.41 -0.15 24.04
N ILE A 134 11.17 -1.39 23.62
CA ILE A 134 10.04 -1.74 22.75
C ILE A 134 8.78 -1.81 23.59
N LYS A 135 7.94 -0.78 23.53
CA LYS A 135 6.66 -0.72 24.24
C LYS A 135 5.59 0.00 23.42
N THR A 136 4.48 -0.69 23.13
CA THR A 136 3.33 -0.13 22.41
C THR A 136 2.67 1.02 23.17
N LYS A 137 2.65 0.96 24.51
CA LYS A 137 2.08 2.02 25.36
C LYS A 137 2.79 3.36 25.19
N THR A 138 4.12 3.35 25.01
CA THR A 138 4.91 4.57 24.78
C THR A 138 4.52 5.21 23.45
N TYR A 139 4.33 4.40 22.40
CA TYR A 139 3.91 4.89 21.10
C TYR A 139 2.47 5.46 21.13
N ILE A 140 1.52 4.77 21.78
CA ILE A 140 0.15 5.26 21.94
C ILE A 140 0.12 6.59 22.71
N LYS A 141 0.95 6.73 23.75
CA LYS A 141 1.06 7.99 24.49
C LYS A 141 1.55 9.13 23.58
N MET A 142 2.56 8.89 22.74
CA MET A 142 3.03 9.86 21.75
C MET A 142 1.90 10.28 20.78
N GLU A 143 1.11 9.32 20.24
CA GLU A 143 -0.02 9.65 19.36
C GLU A 143 -1.11 10.46 20.09
N ALA A 144 -1.34 10.19 21.36
CA ALA A 144 -2.28 10.94 22.19
C ALA A 144 -1.78 12.38 22.42
N ASP A 145 -0.51 12.55 22.76
CA ASP A 145 0.11 13.85 22.99
C ASP A 145 0.14 14.70 21.71
N LEU A 146 0.25 14.07 20.53
CA LEU A 146 0.17 14.72 19.21
C LEU A 146 -1.27 14.94 18.71
N ASN A 147 -2.30 14.49 19.44
CA ASN A 147 -3.71 14.55 19.06
C ASN A 147 -4.05 13.85 17.71
N VAL A 148 -3.38 12.75 17.39
CA VAL A 148 -3.57 12.00 16.13
C VAL A 148 -4.15 10.60 16.30
N THR A 149 -4.60 10.23 17.48
CA THR A 149 -5.11 8.87 17.84
C THR A 149 -6.30 8.41 16.98
N ASN A 150 -7.11 9.33 16.47
CA ASN A 150 -8.30 9.00 15.69
C ASN A 150 -7.99 8.82 14.20
N ASP A 151 -6.91 9.36 13.73
CA ASP A 151 -6.50 9.34 12.34
C ASP A 151 -5.64 8.10 12.00
N LYS A 152 -5.57 7.77 10.73
CA LYS A 152 -4.53 6.87 10.25
C LYS A 152 -3.23 7.64 10.17
N THR A 153 -2.21 7.22 10.91
CA THR A 153 -0.90 7.88 10.96
C THR A 153 0.13 7.15 10.13
N LEU A 154 0.92 7.90 9.38
CA LEU A 154 2.12 7.41 8.70
C LEU A 154 3.33 8.17 9.25
N LEU A 155 4.16 7.47 10.01
CA LEU A 155 5.43 8.02 10.51
C LEU A 155 6.56 7.62 9.55
N VAL A 156 7.29 8.62 9.07
CA VAL A 156 8.45 8.43 8.18
C VAL A 156 9.72 8.82 8.94
N LEU A 157 10.62 7.87 9.06
CA LEU A 157 11.92 8.00 9.73
C LEU A 157 13.03 8.14 8.68
N ALA A 158 14.09 8.85 9.01
CA ALA A 158 15.23 9.07 8.11
C ALA A 158 15.90 7.75 7.70
N ALA A 159 16.12 6.85 8.65
CA ALA A 159 16.78 5.57 8.42
C ALA A 159 16.05 4.41 9.13
N ALA A 160 16.34 3.18 8.71
CA ALA A 160 15.81 1.96 9.33
C ALA A 160 16.37 1.68 10.74
N GLU A 161 17.28 2.50 11.25
CA GLU A 161 17.96 2.31 12.53
C GLU A 161 17.04 2.38 13.76
N ASN A 162 15.88 3.02 13.64
CA ASN A 162 14.90 3.11 14.73
C ASN A 162 13.99 1.89 14.82
N ASN A 163 14.57 0.70 14.83
CA ASN A 163 13.83 -0.57 14.87
C ASN A 163 12.88 -0.66 16.08
N ASN A 164 13.25 -0.07 17.24
CA ASN A 164 12.41 -0.06 18.43
C ASN A 164 11.10 0.71 18.21
N VAL A 165 11.12 1.81 17.47
CA VAL A 165 9.93 2.60 17.13
C VAL A 165 9.01 1.77 16.21
N TYR A 166 9.57 1.15 15.18
CA TYR A 166 8.84 0.26 14.29
C TYR A 166 8.19 -0.92 15.04
N LEU A 167 8.96 -1.63 15.89
CA LEU A 167 8.45 -2.77 16.65
C LEU A 167 7.37 -2.35 17.68
N SER A 168 7.47 -1.15 18.24
CA SER A 168 6.47 -0.61 19.17
C SER A 168 5.15 -0.25 18.47
N SER A 169 5.19 0.12 17.20
CA SER A 169 4.02 0.59 16.42
C SER A 169 3.30 -0.50 15.64
N ARG A 170 4.00 -1.56 15.19
CA ARG A 170 3.47 -2.52 14.19
C ARG A 170 2.20 -3.26 14.60
N ASN A 171 1.88 -3.36 15.91
CA ASN A 171 0.63 -3.98 16.38
C ASN A 171 -0.58 -3.03 16.29
N LEU A 172 -0.36 -1.74 16.06
CA LEU A 172 -1.44 -0.75 15.97
C LEU A 172 -2.03 -0.74 14.57
N LYS A 173 -3.37 -0.89 14.48
CA LYS A 173 -4.06 -1.04 13.18
C LYS A 173 -4.06 0.22 12.31
N LYS A 174 -4.03 1.40 12.96
CA LYS A 174 -4.14 2.70 12.27
C LYS A 174 -2.78 3.36 12.02
N THR A 175 -1.70 2.76 12.51
CA THR A 175 -0.37 3.32 12.48
C THR A 175 0.53 2.53 11.55
N LYS A 176 1.30 3.22 10.73
CA LYS A 176 2.37 2.63 9.93
C LYS A 176 3.64 3.45 10.09
N VAL A 177 4.76 2.77 10.37
CA VAL A 177 6.09 3.38 10.46
C VAL A 177 6.94 2.83 9.32
N ILE A 178 7.57 3.70 8.56
CA ILE A 178 8.42 3.35 7.43
C ILE A 178 9.67 4.22 7.40
N SER A 179 10.70 3.78 6.69
CA SER A 179 11.83 4.64 6.32
C SER A 179 11.52 5.45 5.05
N VAL A 180 12.27 6.52 4.81
CA VAL A 180 12.17 7.34 3.60
C VAL A 180 12.28 6.50 2.32
N GLU A 181 13.16 5.49 2.31
CA GLU A 181 13.36 4.60 1.16
C GLU A 181 12.12 3.78 0.81
N GLN A 182 11.32 3.40 1.81
CA GLN A 182 10.10 2.61 1.66
C GLN A 182 8.87 3.46 1.35
N LEU A 183 9.00 4.79 1.35
CA LEU A 183 7.89 5.70 1.11
C LEU A 183 7.26 5.45 -0.26
N ASN A 184 5.97 5.19 -0.29
CA ASN A 184 5.19 4.98 -1.51
C ASN A 184 3.93 5.84 -1.53
N THR A 185 3.41 6.09 -2.73
CA THR A 185 2.23 6.94 -2.95
C THR A 185 0.98 6.41 -2.24
N TYR A 186 0.80 5.09 -2.22
CA TYR A 186 -0.37 4.47 -1.59
C TYR A 186 -0.42 4.72 -0.08
N ASP A 187 0.70 4.56 0.62
CA ASP A 187 0.76 4.79 2.07
C ASP A 187 0.54 6.26 2.42
N VAL A 188 1.11 7.18 1.65
CA VAL A 188 0.89 8.63 1.83
C VAL A 188 -0.59 8.99 1.70
N LEU A 189 -1.27 8.48 0.67
CA LEU A 189 -2.70 8.76 0.46
C LEU A 189 -3.59 8.10 1.52
N ASN A 190 -3.25 6.88 1.93
CA ASN A 190 -4.02 6.12 2.93
C ASN A 190 -3.90 6.70 4.34
N ALA A 191 -2.86 7.47 4.62
CA ALA A 191 -2.67 8.14 5.89
C ALA A 191 -3.60 9.37 6.01
N GLY A 192 -4.23 9.58 7.16
CA GLY A 192 -4.90 10.83 7.51
C GLY A 192 -3.88 11.90 7.89
N LYS A 193 -2.90 11.55 8.73
CA LYS A 193 -1.81 12.45 9.12
C LYS A 193 -0.45 11.84 8.77
N LEU A 194 0.43 12.67 8.23
CA LEU A 194 1.80 12.33 7.88
C LEU A 194 2.75 12.94 8.92
N LEU A 195 3.47 12.08 9.62
CA LEU A 195 4.47 12.47 10.62
C LEU A 195 5.86 12.32 9.98
N LEU A 196 6.62 13.38 9.89
CA LEU A 196 7.98 13.37 9.33
C LEU A 196 8.97 13.73 10.44
N THR A 197 10.05 12.99 10.58
CA THR A 197 11.16 13.44 11.43
C THR A 197 12.02 14.47 10.69
N THR A 198 12.75 15.31 11.42
CA THR A 198 13.62 16.35 10.83
C THR A 198 14.66 15.74 9.90
N GLY A 199 15.25 14.61 10.30
CA GLY A 199 16.15 13.83 9.45
C GLY A 199 15.48 13.27 8.20
N ALA A 200 14.20 12.83 8.31
CA ALA A 200 13.46 12.33 7.17
C ALA A 200 13.21 13.41 6.10
N VAL A 201 12.94 14.65 6.49
CA VAL A 201 12.77 15.76 5.54
C VAL A 201 14.05 15.98 4.73
N LYS A 202 15.23 16.02 5.38
CA LYS A 202 16.52 16.15 4.70
C LYS A 202 16.81 15.00 3.75
N THR A 203 16.58 13.76 4.21
CA THR A 203 16.78 12.57 3.37
C THR A 203 15.81 12.52 2.19
N LEU A 204 14.56 13.00 2.35
CA LEU A 204 13.61 13.14 1.24
C LEU A 204 14.09 14.15 0.21
N GLU A 205 14.62 15.28 0.63
CA GLU A 205 15.19 16.29 -0.27
C GLU A 205 16.33 15.69 -1.11
N GLU A 206 17.28 15.00 -0.49
CA GLU A 206 18.36 14.32 -1.17
C GLU A 206 17.89 13.22 -2.14
N ALA A 207 16.87 12.45 -1.74
CA ALA A 207 16.33 11.37 -2.56
C ALA A 207 15.60 11.87 -3.82
N PHE A 208 14.94 13.02 -3.74
CA PHE A 208 14.22 13.62 -4.87
C PHE A 208 15.06 14.63 -5.68
N ALA A 209 16.26 15.02 -5.22
CA ALA A 209 17.21 15.84 -5.97
C ALA A 209 17.95 15.02 -7.05
N LYS A 210 18.03 13.71 -6.91
CA LYS A 210 18.61 12.75 -7.87
C LYS A 210 17.64 12.42 -9.00
#